data_65b9b58be64554085667ff769736d8e0
#
_entry.id   65b9b58be64554085667ff769736d8e0
#
_cell.length_a   1.000
_cell.length_b   1.000
_cell.length_c   1.000
_cell.angle_alpha   90.00
_cell.angle_beta   90.00
_cell.angle_gamma   90.00
#
_symmetry.space_group_name_H-M   'P 1'
#
loop_
_entity.id
_entity.type
_entity.pdbx_description
1 polymer ?
#
loop_
_entity_poly.entity_id
_entity_poly.type
_entity_poly.pdbx_seq_one_letter_code
_entity_poly.pdbx_strand_id
1 'polypeptide(L)'
;EILKNSGTPFIVALNKVDKINGWKNAGELFSQSMPQQQEHVQQELDQKIYELMGDLNEYGLVSDRFDRVDNFQKKVAIVPISAETHMGIPELLMVVTGLSQNYLSDELDVEEGIGKATVLEVSQEKGMGTTADVILYDGVMEDKDTLIYGTSDGVKETEIRSLLEPRPLHEIREDKQYSETDIVKPAAGVKIVGKEFEGVISGAPVRTSSEEDLEKARE
;
A
#
# COMPACT_ATOMS: atom_id res chain seq x y z
N GLU A 1 12.75 11.29 6.86
CA GLU A 1 12.30 12.16 7.98
C GLU A 1 10.82 11.92 8.32
N ILE A 2 9.90 11.94 7.36
CA ILE A 2 8.46 11.71 7.57
C ILE A 2 8.21 10.34 8.23
N LEU A 3 8.74 9.25 7.67
CA LEU A 3 8.59 7.89 8.21
C LEU A 3 9.18 7.72 9.61
N LYS A 4 10.28 8.40 9.89
CA LYS A 4 10.88 8.40 11.24
C LYS A 4 10.00 9.11 12.26
N ASN A 5 9.39 10.22 11.86
CA ASN A 5 8.53 11.01 12.74
C ASN A 5 7.17 10.32 13.00
N SER A 6 6.67 9.55 12.04
CA SER A 6 5.42 8.78 12.20
C SER A 6 5.61 7.50 13.02
N GLY A 7 6.85 7.05 13.27
CA GLY A 7 7.13 5.79 13.94
C GLY A 7 6.75 4.53 13.13
N THR A 8 6.38 4.70 11.88
CA THR A 8 5.94 3.60 11.02
C THR A 8 7.13 2.70 10.64
N PRO A 9 7.05 1.38 10.87
CA PRO A 9 8.04 0.43 10.40
C PRO A 9 8.15 0.50 8.86
N PHE A 10 9.34 0.47 8.33
CA PHE A 10 9.55 0.46 6.88
C PHE A 10 10.77 -0.38 6.50
N ILE A 11 10.80 -0.77 5.24
CA ILE A 11 11.91 -1.46 4.59
C ILE A 11 12.34 -0.68 3.35
N VAL A 12 13.51 -0.95 2.87
CA VAL A 12 14.05 -0.32 1.65
C VAL A 12 14.17 -1.37 0.56
N ALA A 13 13.46 -1.18 -0.54
CA ALA A 13 13.60 -2.00 -1.74
C ALA A 13 14.68 -1.38 -2.65
N LEU A 14 15.87 -2.00 -2.72
CA LEU A 14 16.94 -1.61 -3.64
C LEU A 14 16.63 -2.18 -5.03
N ASN A 15 15.91 -1.39 -5.82
CA ASN A 15 15.42 -1.83 -7.13
C ASN A 15 16.47 -1.71 -8.25
N LYS A 16 16.22 -2.37 -9.38
CA LYS A 16 17.02 -2.38 -10.61
C LYS A 16 18.35 -3.13 -10.48
N VAL A 17 18.40 -4.16 -9.65
CA VAL A 17 19.59 -5.01 -9.51
C VAL A 17 19.97 -5.67 -10.85
N ASP A 18 19.00 -5.93 -11.72
CA ASP A 18 19.19 -6.43 -13.08
C ASP A 18 20.04 -5.51 -13.97
N LYS A 19 20.21 -4.22 -13.61
CA LYS A 19 21.04 -3.26 -14.35
C LYS A 19 22.51 -3.27 -13.93
N ILE A 20 22.88 -4.04 -12.91
CA ILE A 20 24.30 -4.26 -12.55
C ILE A 20 24.99 -4.98 -13.71
N ASN A 21 26.12 -4.47 -14.13
CA ASN A 21 26.84 -5.03 -15.27
C ASN A 21 27.27 -6.48 -15.01
N GLY A 22 26.84 -7.39 -15.86
CA GLY A 22 27.11 -8.83 -15.73
C GLY A 22 26.13 -9.58 -14.83
N TRP A 23 25.09 -8.94 -14.32
CA TRP A 23 24.02 -9.62 -13.58
C TRP A 23 23.35 -10.69 -14.42
N LYS A 24 23.21 -11.89 -13.87
CA LYS A 24 22.51 -13.03 -14.51
C LYS A 24 21.24 -13.34 -13.74
N ASN A 25 20.11 -13.36 -14.45
CA ASN A 25 18.85 -13.82 -13.88
C ASN A 25 18.92 -15.35 -13.66
N ALA A 26 18.90 -15.76 -12.41
CA ALA A 26 18.98 -17.16 -12.00
C ALA A 26 17.73 -17.60 -11.20
N GLY A 27 16.62 -16.89 -11.38
CA GLY A 27 15.34 -17.16 -10.73
C GLY A 27 14.79 -15.94 -9.98
N GLU A 28 13.61 -16.10 -9.38
CA GLU A 28 12.91 -15.04 -8.68
C GLU A 28 13.44 -14.79 -7.26
N LEU A 29 14.11 -15.78 -6.65
CA LEU A 29 14.66 -15.64 -5.30
C LEU A 29 16.04 -14.99 -5.34
N PHE A 30 16.22 -13.90 -4.61
CA PHE A 30 17.51 -13.26 -4.40
C PHE A 30 18.53 -14.21 -3.78
N SER A 31 18.11 -14.97 -2.76
CA SER A 31 18.94 -15.95 -2.04
C SER A 31 19.51 -17.04 -2.94
N GLN A 32 18.84 -17.37 -4.04
CA GLN A 32 19.31 -18.33 -5.05
C GLN A 32 20.10 -17.64 -6.16
N SER A 33 19.72 -16.43 -6.55
CA SER A 33 20.35 -15.68 -7.63
C SER A 33 21.73 -15.13 -7.24
N MET A 34 21.88 -14.61 -6.02
CA MET A 34 23.10 -13.96 -5.56
C MET A 34 24.34 -14.89 -5.58
N PRO A 35 24.29 -16.14 -5.08
CA PRO A 35 25.44 -17.05 -5.12
C PRO A 35 25.88 -17.46 -6.54
N GLN A 36 25.02 -17.31 -7.53
CA GLN A 36 25.30 -17.66 -8.92
C GLN A 36 25.97 -16.53 -9.70
N GLN A 37 26.07 -15.33 -9.10
CA GLN A 37 26.74 -14.21 -9.73
C GLN A 37 28.26 -14.35 -9.66
N GLN A 38 28.95 -13.76 -10.64
CA GLN A 38 30.40 -13.62 -10.58
C GLN A 38 30.80 -12.71 -9.42
N GLU A 39 31.97 -12.95 -8.86
CA GLU A 39 32.45 -12.25 -7.65
C GLU A 39 32.41 -10.72 -7.78
N HIS A 40 32.84 -10.18 -8.94
CA HIS A 40 32.82 -8.73 -9.15
C HIS A 40 31.37 -8.15 -9.17
N VAL A 41 30.36 -8.92 -9.62
CA VAL A 41 28.96 -8.51 -9.62
C VAL A 41 28.40 -8.53 -8.19
N GLN A 42 28.77 -9.53 -7.40
CA GLN A 42 28.42 -9.59 -5.98
C GLN A 42 29.04 -8.41 -5.22
N GLN A 43 30.31 -8.09 -5.48
CA GLN A 43 31.01 -6.95 -4.87
C GLN A 43 30.36 -5.61 -5.28
N GLU A 44 29.97 -5.44 -6.55
CA GLU A 44 29.29 -4.21 -7.02
C GLU A 44 27.94 -4.04 -6.32
N LEU A 45 27.17 -5.11 -6.14
CA LEU A 45 25.92 -5.03 -5.39
C LEU A 45 26.16 -4.69 -3.91
N ASP A 46 27.11 -5.39 -3.26
CA ASP A 46 27.44 -5.11 -1.85
C ASP A 46 27.94 -3.67 -1.67
N GLN A 47 28.71 -3.12 -2.60
CA GLN A 47 29.11 -1.71 -2.58
C GLN A 47 27.90 -0.77 -2.60
N LYS A 48 26.95 -0.99 -3.50
CA LYS A 48 25.72 -0.18 -3.57
C LYS A 48 24.90 -0.26 -2.29
N ILE A 49 24.85 -1.43 -1.66
CA ILE A 49 24.20 -1.61 -0.37
C ILE A 49 24.92 -0.81 0.72
N TYR A 50 26.26 -0.87 0.78
CA TYR A 50 27.03 -0.11 1.76
C TYR A 50 26.93 1.41 1.56
N GLU A 51 26.87 1.90 0.32
CA GLU A 51 26.60 3.31 0.02
C GLU A 51 25.24 3.72 0.58
N LEU A 52 24.19 2.95 0.30
CA LEU A 52 22.85 3.20 0.82
C LEU A 52 22.77 3.11 2.36
N MET A 53 23.50 2.17 2.97
CA MET A 53 23.62 2.10 4.44
C MET A 53 24.28 3.35 5.02
N GLY A 54 25.27 3.90 4.33
CA GLY A 54 25.90 5.19 4.69
C GLY A 54 24.88 6.34 4.66
N ASP A 55 24.14 6.47 3.57
CA ASP A 55 23.09 7.48 3.40
C ASP A 55 22.01 7.38 4.49
N LEU A 56 21.54 6.17 4.78
CA LEU A 56 20.55 5.94 5.84
C LEU A 56 21.09 6.27 7.22
N ASN A 57 22.37 5.99 7.46
CA ASN A 57 23.03 6.29 8.74
C ASN A 57 23.16 7.80 9.01
N GLU A 58 23.27 8.65 7.97
CA GLU A 58 23.25 10.10 8.11
C GLU A 58 21.92 10.60 8.71
N TYR A 59 20.82 9.86 8.45
CA TYR A 59 19.50 10.10 9.06
C TYR A 59 19.32 9.40 10.43
N GLY A 60 20.38 8.75 10.95
CA GLY A 60 20.36 8.01 12.22
C GLY A 60 19.59 6.69 12.12
N LEU A 61 19.51 6.09 10.94
CA LEU A 61 18.89 4.79 10.67
C LEU A 61 19.97 3.74 10.48
N VAL A 62 20.03 2.78 11.38
CA VAL A 62 20.89 1.60 11.20
C VAL A 62 20.19 0.65 10.23
N SER A 63 20.90 0.17 9.22
CA SER A 63 20.34 -0.70 8.19
C SER A 63 21.31 -1.81 7.81
N ASP A 64 20.80 -2.87 7.21
CA ASP A 64 21.60 -3.95 6.63
C ASP A 64 20.79 -4.68 5.55
N ARG A 65 21.46 -5.51 4.74
CA ARG A 65 20.78 -6.39 3.81
C ARG A 65 19.86 -7.36 4.60
N PHE A 66 18.65 -7.59 4.13
CA PHE A 66 17.58 -8.30 4.84
C PHE A 66 18.01 -9.66 5.42
N ASP A 67 18.90 -10.38 4.73
CA ASP A 67 19.44 -11.69 5.16
C ASP A 67 20.58 -11.58 6.19
N ARG A 68 21.04 -10.38 6.48
CA ARG A 68 22.06 -10.06 7.50
C ARG A 68 21.45 -9.35 8.71
N VAL A 69 20.16 -8.99 8.65
CA VAL A 69 19.47 -8.34 9.76
C VAL A 69 19.18 -9.36 10.86
N ASP A 70 19.72 -9.12 12.04
CA ASP A 70 19.53 -9.92 13.25
C ASP A 70 18.33 -9.42 14.11
N ASN A 71 17.99 -8.15 14.00
CA ASN A 71 16.91 -7.54 14.75
C ASN A 71 16.23 -6.45 13.92
N PHE A 72 15.02 -6.74 13.42
CA PHE A 72 14.22 -5.83 12.61
C PHE A 72 13.61 -4.66 13.40
N GLN A 73 13.64 -4.69 14.75
CA GLN A 73 13.23 -3.54 15.58
C GLN A 73 14.30 -2.44 15.58
N LYS A 74 15.54 -2.80 15.35
CA LYS A 74 16.67 -1.88 15.46
C LYS A 74 17.31 -1.53 14.13
N LYS A 75 17.09 -2.35 13.11
CA LYS A 75 17.72 -2.22 11.80
C LYS A 75 16.67 -2.21 10.70
N VAL A 76 16.78 -1.27 9.79
CA VAL A 76 16.00 -1.22 8.56
C VAL A 76 16.54 -2.26 7.58
N ALA A 77 15.68 -3.14 7.09
CA ALA A 77 16.05 -4.13 6.09
C ALA A 77 16.15 -3.50 4.70
N ILE A 78 17.24 -3.77 4.01
CA ILE A 78 17.41 -3.45 2.59
C ILE A 78 17.23 -4.74 1.79
N VAL A 79 16.24 -4.78 0.91
CA VAL A 79 15.94 -5.94 0.06
C VAL A 79 16.31 -5.60 -1.38
N PRO A 80 17.34 -6.24 -1.95
CA PRO A 80 17.69 -6.09 -3.35
C PRO A 80 16.63 -6.76 -4.23
N ILE A 81 16.08 -6.01 -5.20
CA ILE A 81 15.04 -6.49 -6.09
C ILE A 81 15.26 -6.06 -7.53
N SER A 82 14.59 -6.72 -8.44
CA SER A 82 14.30 -6.23 -9.79
C SER A 82 12.80 -6.34 -10.06
N ALA A 83 12.13 -5.21 -10.16
CA ALA A 83 10.71 -5.18 -10.52
C ALA A 83 10.45 -5.66 -11.97
N GLU A 84 11.48 -5.58 -12.84
CA GLU A 84 11.40 -6.03 -14.23
C GLU A 84 11.43 -7.56 -14.34
N THR A 85 12.30 -8.20 -13.56
CA THR A 85 12.50 -9.66 -13.61
C THR A 85 11.83 -10.41 -12.47
N HIS A 86 11.18 -9.68 -11.56
CA HIS A 86 10.57 -10.15 -10.31
C HIS A 86 11.53 -10.77 -9.30
N MET A 87 12.84 -10.73 -9.55
CA MET A 87 13.86 -11.23 -8.62
C MET A 87 13.83 -10.43 -7.32
N GLY A 88 13.84 -11.11 -6.18
CA GLY A 88 13.81 -10.53 -4.83
C GLY A 88 12.41 -10.08 -4.36
N ILE A 89 11.38 -10.14 -5.22
CA ILE A 89 10.00 -9.81 -4.82
C ILE A 89 9.45 -10.77 -3.76
N PRO A 90 9.67 -12.11 -3.87
CA PRO A 90 9.22 -13.01 -2.81
C PRO A 90 9.83 -12.70 -1.44
N GLU A 91 11.14 -12.39 -1.38
CA GLU A 91 11.79 -11.99 -0.13
C GLU A 91 11.29 -10.63 0.38
N LEU A 92 11.03 -9.67 -0.52
CA LEU A 92 10.42 -8.40 -0.16
C LEU A 92 9.06 -8.62 0.53
N LEU A 93 8.19 -9.42 -0.08
CA LEU A 93 6.88 -9.75 0.49
C LEU A 93 6.99 -10.50 1.81
N MET A 94 7.93 -11.44 1.92
CA MET A 94 8.21 -12.17 3.15
C MET A 94 8.58 -11.21 4.30
N VAL A 95 9.49 -10.27 4.05
CA VAL A 95 9.93 -9.29 5.05
C VAL A 95 8.79 -8.36 5.43
N VAL A 96 8.01 -7.85 4.46
CA VAL A 96 6.83 -7.00 4.72
C VAL A 96 5.82 -7.74 5.60
N THR A 97 5.46 -8.97 5.22
CA THR A 97 4.50 -9.77 5.96
C THR A 97 4.98 -10.06 7.39
N GLY A 98 6.26 -10.43 7.54
CA GLY A 98 6.84 -10.69 8.86
C GLY A 98 6.87 -9.45 9.75
N LEU A 99 7.19 -8.29 9.20
CA LEU A 99 7.14 -7.03 9.95
C LEU A 99 5.71 -6.65 10.32
N SER A 100 4.77 -6.76 9.39
CA SER A 100 3.36 -6.47 9.66
C SER A 100 2.80 -7.34 10.78
N GLN A 101 3.05 -8.64 10.73
CA GLN A 101 2.59 -9.57 11.77
C GLN A 101 3.22 -9.32 13.15
N ASN A 102 4.46 -8.86 13.20
CA ASN A 102 5.16 -8.64 14.47
C ASN A 102 4.93 -7.27 15.09
N TYR A 103 4.63 -6.24 14.30
CA TYR A 103 4.58 -4.84 14.76
C TYR A 103 3.23 -4.17 14.61
N LEU A 104 2.38 -4.73 13.76
CA LEU A 104 1.06 -4.17 13.44
C LEU A 104 -0.06 -5.17 13.72
N SER A 105 0.20 -6.25 14.48
CA SER A 105 -0.81 -7.29 14.77
C SER A 105 -2.09 -6.69 15.32
N ASP A 106 -1.97 -5.75 16.28
CA ASP A 106 -3.12 -5.12 16.92
C ASP A 106 -3.86 -4.14 15.98
N GLU A 107 -3.19 -3.67 14.92
CA GLU A 107 -3.75 -2.79 13.90
C GLU A 107 -4.28 -3.58 12.68
N LEU A 108 -3.94 -4.87 12.58
CA LEU A 108 -4.39 -5.76 11.51
C LEU A 108 -5.68 -6.50 11.87
N ASP A 109 -6.14 -6.41 13.11
CA ASP A 109 -7.43 -6.95 13.50
C ASP A 109 -8.54 -6.13 12.82
N VAL A 110 -9.26 -6.81 11.91
CA VAL A 110 -10.38 -6.24 11.18
C VAL A 110 -11.64 -6.43 12.01
N GLU A 111 -12.25 -5.34 12.43
CA GLU A 111 -13.56 -5.38 13.07
C GLU A 111 -14.66 -5.50 12.00
N GLU A 112 -15.59 -6.44 12.15
CA GLU A 112 -16.82 -6.43 11.37
C GLU A 112 -17.67 -5.23 11.83
N GLY A 113 -17.85 -4.24 10.95
CA GLY A 113 -18.61 -3.03 11.30
C GLY A 113 -18.38 -1.88 10.32
N ILE A 114 -18.29 -0.68 10.87
CA ILE A 114 -18.16 0.58 10.10
C ILE A 114 -16.93 0.54 9.20
N GLY A 115 -17.13 0.65 7.89
CA GLY A 115 -16.05 0.73 6.92
C GLY A 115 -15.23 2.02 7.11
N LYS A 116 -13.91 1.88 7.25
CA LYS A 116 -12.96 2.99 7.37
C LYS A 116 -11.99 2.97 6.20
N ALA A 117 -11.91 4.08 5.49
CA ALA A 117 -11.07 4.21 4.31
C ALA A 117 -10.37 5.57 4.25
N THR A 118 -9.35 5.65 3.39
CA THR A 118 -8.65 6.91 3.07
C THR A 118 -8.73 7.17 1.58
N VAL A 119 -9.06 8.41 1.20
CA VAL A 119 -9.09 8.85 -0.19
C VAL A 119 -7.67 8.95 -0.74
N LEU A 120 -7.39 8.25 -1.83
CA LEU A 120 -6.14 8.36 -2.58
C LEU A 120 -6.23 9.46 -3.64
N GLU A 121 -7.25 9.34 -4.49
CA GLU A 121 -7.44 10.22 -5.64
C GLU A 121 -8.92 10.56 -5.82
N VAL A 122 -9.18 11.75 -6.32
CA VAL A 122 -10.51 12.22 -6.69
C VAL A 122 -10.52 12.53 -8.17
N SER A 123 -11.48 11.98 -8.90
CA SER A 123 -11.61 12.17 -10.34
C SER A 123 -13.03 12.49 -10.76
N GLN A 124 -13.15 13.13 -11.93
CA GLN A 124 -14.44 13.39 -12.59
C GLN A 124 -14.59 12.43 -13.76
N GLU A 125 -15.54 11.53 -13.70
CA GLU A 125 -15.75 10.54 -14.73
C GLU A 125 -17.07 10.77 -15.49
N LYS A 126 -16.99 10.64 -16.83
CA LYS A 126 -18.16 10.84 -17.69
C LYS A 126 -19.24 9.79 -17.39
N GLY A 127 -20.41 10.25 -16.96
CA GLY A 127 -21.56 9.40 -16.63
C GLY A 127 -21.59 8.91 -15.17
N MET A 128 -20.50 9.03 -14.41
CA MET A 128 -20.44 8.68 -12.99
C MET A 128 -20.36 9.91 -12.08
N GLY A 129 -19.93 11.05 -12.61
CA GLY A 129 -19.74 12.28 -11.82
C GLY A 129 -18.41 12.27 -11.06
N THR A 130 -18.43 12.83 -9.85
CA THR A 130 -17.26 12.79 -8.95
C THR A 130 -17.12 11.40 -8.36
N THR A 131 -15.93 10.82 -8.49
CA THR A 131 -15.56 9.51 -7.94
C THR A 131 -14.34 9.66 -7.05
N ALA A 132 -14.19 8.81 -6.05
CA ALA A 132 -12.99 8.73 -5.23
C ALA A 132 -12.43 7.32 -5.23
N ASP A 133 -11.14 7.21 -5.53
CA ASP A 133 -10.37 6.00 -5.30
C ASP A 133 -9.91 5.99 -3.83
N VAL A 134 -10.28 4.96 -3.08
CA VAL A 134 -9.99 4.85 -1.65
C VAL A 134 -9.32 3.51 -1.33
N ILE A 135 -8.60 3.46 -0.21
CA ILE A 135 -8.18 2.20 0.41
C ILE A 135 -9.06 1.97 1.63
N LEU A 136 -9.87 0.93 1.59
CA LEU A 136 -10.60 0.41 2.74
C LEU A 136 -9.61 -0.42 3.58
N TYR A 137 -9.38 -0.01 4.82
CA TYR A 137 -8.41 -0.66 5.72
C TYR A 137 -9.06 -1.32 6.95
N ASP A 138 -10.33 -1.03 7.25
CA ASP A 138 -11.06 -1.60 8.37
C ASP A 138 -12.56 -1.62 8.10
N GLY A 139 -13.32 -2.53 8.75
CA GLY A 139 -14.76 -2.67 8.60
C GLY A 139 -15.19 -3.15 7.21
N VAL A 140 -16.42 -2.91 6.85
CA VAL A 140 -17.02 -3.34 5.58
C VAL A 140 -17.71 -2.14 4.93
N MET A 141 -17.69 -2.07 3.60
CA MET A 141 -18.46 -1.11 2.81
C MET A 141 -19.45 -1.84 1.92
N GLU A 142 -20.70 -1.43 1.95
CA GLU A 142 -21.75 -1.99 1.12
C GLU A 142 -22.37 -0.93 0.18
N ASP A 143 -22.98 -1.40 -0.91
CA ASP A 143 -23.80 -0.55 -1.79
C ASP A 143 -24.94 0.06 -0.99
N LYS A 144 -25.20 1.34 -1.20
CA LYS A 144 -26.20 2.18 -0.47
C LYS A 144 -25.84 2.57 0.95
N ASP A 145 -24.68 2.20 1.47
CA ASP A 145 -24.22 2.77 2.72
C ASP A 145 -24.13 4.28 2.64
N THR A 146 -24.40 4.95 3.77
CA THR A 146 -24.11 6.36 3.91
C THR A 146 -22.66 6.55 4.26
N LEU A 147 -21.94 7.32 3.45
CA LEU A 147 -20.55 7.73 3.68
C LEU A 147 -20.48 9.08 4.37
N ILE A 148 -19.62 9.19 5.36
CA ILE A 148 -19.17 10.44 5.95
C ILE A 148 -17.74 10.70 5.47
N TYR A 149 -17.46 11.88 4.93
CA TYR A 149 -16.17 12.25 4.37
C TYR A 149 -15.77 13.69 4.65
N GLY A 150 -14.46 13.93 4.72
CA GLY A 150 -13.87 15.25 4.93
C GLY A 150 -13.84 16.08 3.64
N THR A 151 -14.18 17.37 3.78
CA THR A 151 -14.01 18.40 2.74
C THR A 151 -13.27 19.61 3.31
N SER A 152 -12.89 20.58 2.45
CA SER A 152 -12.32 21.86 2.91
C SER A 152 -13.24 22.65 3.84
N ASP A 153 -14.54 22.46 3.71
CA ASP A 153 -15.59 23.23 4.42
C ASP A 153 -16.15 22.48 5.62
N GLY A 154 -15.59 21.28 5.94
CA GLY A 154 -16.01 20.43 7.03
C GLY A 154 -16.37 19.01 6.60
N VAL A 155 -17.25 18.38 7.35
CA VAL A 155 -17.69 17.01 7.12
C VAL A 155 -18.99 17.02 6.30
N LYS A 156 -19.06 16.15 5.30
CA LYS A 156 -20.26 15.93 4.46
C LYS A 156 -20.64 14.45 4.44
N GLU A 157 -21.86 14.21 4.00
CA GLU A 157 -22.42 12.87 3.82
C GLU A 157 -22.84 12.65 2.37
N THR A 158 -22.73 11.41 1.91
CA THR A 158 -23.31 10.96 0.63
C THR A 158 -23.68 9.49 0.71
N GLU A 159 -24.66 9.08 -0.08
CA GLU A 159 -24.99 7.66 -0.24
C GLU A 159 -24.09 7.05 -1.32
N ILE A 160 -23.52 5.88 -1.07
CA ILE A 160 -22.82 5.09 -2.08
C ILE A 160 -23.80 4.68 -3.17
N ARG A 161 -23.47 5.02 -4.40
CA ARG A 161 -24.23 4.64 -5.59
C ARG A 161 -23.70 3.37 -6.23
N SER A 162 -22.39 3.18 -6.22
CA SER A 162 -21.72 2.00 -6.72
C SER A 162 -20.33 1.89 -6.10
N LEU A 163 -19.91 0.66 -5.86
CA LEU A 163 -18.56 0.26 -5.49
C LEU A 163 -17.93 -0.46 -6.68
N LEU A 164 -16.74 0.00 -7.08
CA LEU A 164 -16.03 -0.51 -8.26
C LEU A 164 -14.66 -1.01 -7.87
N GLU A 165 -14.44 -2.31 -7.96
CA GLU A 165 -13.12 -2.93 -7.73
C GLU A 165 -12.29 -2.97 -9.01
N PRO A 166 -10.97 -2.65 -8.94
CA PRO A 166 -10.08 -2.79 -10.07
C PRO A 166 -9.93 -4.26 -10.46
N ARG A 167 -10.06 -4.55 -11.74
CA ARG A 167 -9.83 -5.90 -12.24
C ARG A 167 -8.33 -6.24 -12.25
N PRO A 168 -7.96 -7.50 -12.04
CA PRO A 168 -6.59 -7.96 -12.24
C PRO A 168 -6.07 -7.58 -13.63
N LEU A 169 -4.81 -7.16 -13.72
CA LEU A 169 -4.21 -6.64 -14.97
C LEU A 169 -4.32 -7.61 -16.17
N HIS A 170 -4.32 -8.92 -15.93
CA HIS A 170 -4.47 -9.93 -16.98
C HIS A 170 -5.91 -10.09 -17.50
N GLU A 171 -6.89 -9.51 -16.81
CA GLU A 171 -8.32 -9.54 -17.21
C GLU A 171 -8.78 -8.23 -17.86
N ILE A 172 -7.93 -7.20 -17.90
CA ILE A 172 -8.24 -5.93 -18.54
C ILE A 172 -8.26 -6.14 -20.06
N ARG A 173 -9.47 -6.33 -20.59
CA ARG A 173 -9.76 -6.24 -22.02
C ARG A 173 -10.37 -4.87 -22.28
N GLU A 174 -9.80 -4.16 -23.19
CA GLU A 174 -9.94 -2.79 -23.72
C GLU A 174 -11.03 -1.83 -23.20
N ASP A 175 -12.13 -2.30 -22.58
CA ASP A 175 -13.25 -1.43 -22.19
C ASP A 175 -13.73 -1.50 -20.71
N LYS A 176 -13.18 -2.42 -19.88
CA LYS A 176 -13.65 -2.54 -18.49
C LYS A 176 -12.49 -2.74 -17.52
N GLN A 177 -11.98 -1.64 -16.98
CA GLN A 177 -10.92 -1.66 -15.95
C GLN A 177 -11.47 -2.03 -14.56
N TYR A 178 -12.76 -1.90 -14.34
CA TYR A 178 -13.44 -2.10 -13.06
C TYR A 178 -14.56 -3.13 -13.17
N SER A 179 -14.86 -3.79 -12.06
CA SER A 179 -16.06 -4.60 -11.85
C SER A 179 -16.88 -4.02 -10.70
N GLU A 180 -18.18 -3.92 -10.89
CA GLU A 180 -19.12 -3.51 -9.85
C GLU A 180 -19.24 -4.64 -8.81
N THR A 181 -19.30 -4.27 -7.53
CA THR A 181 -19.46 -5.17 -6.40
C THR A 181 -20.44 -4.56 -5.39
N ASP A 182 -21.18 -5.40 -4.69
CA ASP A 182 -22.16 -4.97 -3.69
C ASP A 182 -21.51 -4.78 -2.31
N ILE A 183 -20.36 -5.42 -2.07
CA ILE A 183 -19.68 -5.42 -0.77
C ILE A 183 -18.16 -5.45 -0.96
N VAL A 184 -17.45 -4.65 -0.19
CA VAL A 184 -15.98 -4.63 -0.15
C VAL A 184 -15.50 -4.87 1.28
N LYS A 185 -14.52 -5.76 1.42
CA LYS A 185 -13.86 -6.09 2.68
C LYS A 185 -12.42 -5.58 2.68
N PRO A 186 -11.82 -5.26 3.83
CA PRO A 186 -10.43 -4.83 3.91
C PRO A 186 -9.45 -6.01 3.64
N ALA A 187 -8.23 -5.75 3.23
CA ALA A 187 -7.71 -4.46 2.76
C ALA A 187 -7.91 -4.39 1.24
N ALA A 188 -8.66 -3.42 0.77
CA ALA A 188 -9.00 -3.35 -0.65
C ALA A 188 -8.95 -1.91 -1.17
N GLY A 189 -8.44 -1.77 -2.40
CA GLY A 189 -8.61 -0.54 -3.18
C GLY A 189 -9.96 -0.57 -3.89
N VAL A 190 -10.77 0.45 -3.71
CA VAL A 190 -12.09 0.55 -4.34
C VAL A 190 -12.35 1.97 -4.83
N LYS A 191 -13.00 2.08 -5.98
CA LYS A 191 -13.51 3.35 -6.49
C LYS A 191 -14.96 3.51 -6.04
N ILE A 192 -15.24 4.58 -5.32
CA ILE A 192 -16.57 4.92 -4.83
C ILE A 192 -17.22 5.92 -5.78
N VAL A 193 -18.46 5.66 -6.15
CA VAL A 193 -19.35 6.59 -6.83
C VAL A 193 -20.43 7.01 -5.84
N GLY A 194 -20.41 8.28 -5.43
CA GLY A 194 -21.43 8.84 -4.54
C GLY A 194 -22.54 9.56 -5.32
N LYS A 195 -23.70 9.74 -4.69
CA LYS A 195 -24.80 10.53 -5.27
C LYS A 195 -24.43 12.00 -5.41
N GLU A 196 -23.85 12.58 -4.36
CA GLU A 196 -23.45 13.99 -4.25
C GLU A 196 -22.04 14.05 -3.61
N PHE A 197 -21.04 13.52 -4.31
CA PHE A 197 -19.67 13.35 -3.77
C PHE A 197 -18.81 14.58 -4.08
N GLU A 198 -19.32 15.77 -3.71
CA GLU A 198 -18.67 17.04 -4.02
C GLU A 198 -17.75 17.51 -2.90
N GLY A 199 -16.57 18.05 -3.29
CA GLY A 199 -15.62 18.67 -2.38
C GLY A 199 -14.77 17.67 -1.58
N VAL A 200 -14.86 16.37 -1.87
CA VAL A 200 -13.96 15.36 -1.29
C VAL A 200 -12.51 15.68 -1.69
N ILE A 201 -11.58 15.48 -0.79
CA ILE A 201 -10.16 15.79 -1.00
C ILE A 201 -9.28 14.54 -0.80
N SER A 202 -8.21 14.45 -1.58
CA SER A 202 -7.20 13.39 -1.41
C SER A 202 -6.58 13.45 -0.01
N GLY A 203 -6.38 12.29 0.62
CA GLY A 203 -5.89 12.16 1.98
C GLY A 203 -6.99 12.27 3.07
N ALA A 204 -8.23 12.64 2.70
CA ALA A 204 -9.30 12.70 3.67
C ALA A 204 -9.72 11.31 4.15
N PRO A 205 -10.08 11.17 5.44
CA PRO A 205 -10.72 9.96 5.93
C PRO A 205 -12.16 9.87 5.41
N VAL A 206 -12.59 8.65 5.14
CA VAL A 206 -13.95 8.29 4.76
C VAL A 206 -14.40 7.14 5.65
N ARG A 207 -15.63 7.18 6.11
CA ARG A 207 -16.22 6.07 6.86
C ARG A 207 -17.68 5.85 6.48
N THR A 208 -18.14 4.61 6.58
CA THR A 208 -19.59 4.35 6.56
C THR A 208 -20.20 4.79 7.88
N SER A 209 -21.46 5.21 7.88
CA SER A 209 -22.16 5.57 9.10
C SER A 209 -23.14 4.46 9.48
N SER A 210 -23.22 4.17 10.79
CA SER A 210 -24.37 3.46 11.33
C SER A 210 -25.55 4.41 11.51
N GLU A 211 -26.78 3.89 11.58
CA GLU A 211 -27.97 4.73 11.88
C GLU A 211 -27.80 5.50 13.21
N GLU A 212 -27.12 4.93 14.20
CA GLU A 212 -26.83 5.60 15.48
C GLU A 212 -25.87 6.79 15.36
N ASP A 213 -24.89 6.72 14.43
CA ASP A 213 -23.93 7.82 14.22
C ASP A 213 -24.60 9.00 13.51
N LEU A 214 -25.57 8.74 12.64
CA LEU A 214 -26.35 9.78 11.96
C LEU A 214 -27.25 10.56 12.92
N GLU A 215 -27.79 9.92 13.95
CA GLU A 215 -28.57 10.60 14.97
C GLU A 215 -27.68 11.48 15.86
N LYS A 216 -26.50 10.99 16.27
CA LYS A 216 -25.55 11.77 17.08
C LYS A 216 -24.90 12.94 16.35
N ALA A 217 -24.78 12.87 15.03
CA ALA A 217 -24.23 13.96 14.21
C ALA A 217 -25.26 15.06 13.90
N ARG A 218 -26.55 14.81 14.17
CA ARG A 218 -27.67 15.76 13.99
C ARG A 218 -28.06 16.51 15.27
N GLU A 219 -27.59 16.09 16.41
CA GLU A 219 -27.68 16.79 17.71
C GLU A 219 -26.51 17.75 17.93
#